data_ec87068d91d90e60e634ab5aa691b7c8
#
_entry.id   ec87068d91d90e60e634ab5aa691b7c8
#
_cell.length_a   1.000
_cell.length_b   1.000
_cell.length_c   1.000
_cell.angle_alpha   90.00
_cell.angle_beta   90.00
_cell.angle_gamma   90.00
#
_symmetry.space_group_name_H-M   'P 1'
#
loop_
_entity.id
_entity.type
_entity.pdbx_description
1 polymer ?
#
loop_
_entity_poly.entity_id
_entity_poly.type
_entity_poly.pdbx_seq_one_letter_code
_entity_poly.pdbx_strand_id
1 'polypeptide(L)'
;ARVVDCTDEESLREAGVLDMGTVVVAMSEPIEASITATLIAKDSEGTRVRQVIARATSELHEKMLKRVGADRVIFPSRMQGERLGLELVRPNLMERLALDEKHCIEEIKVPEPFMGRSLRDLNLRKNFRVNVLAAGPQSDLTVNPPASHVLEEGHLLVVMGVVDDLQRLPEI
;
A
#
# COMPACT_ATOMS: atom_id res chain seq x y z
N ALA A 1 -20.09 16.14 -13.24
CA ALA A 1 -20.07 14.79 -13.79
C ALA A 1 -20.79 14.78 -15.14
N ARG A 2 -20.28 13.97 -16.08
CA ARG A 2 -20.89 13.77 -17.41
C ARG A 2 -21.06 12.26 -17.63
N VAL A 3 -22.09 11.88 -18.37
CA VAL A 3 -22.29 10.51 -18.84
C VAL A 3 -21.74 10.46 -20.27
N VAL A 4 -20.76 9.59 -20.50
CA VAL A 4 -20.10 9.43 -21.81
C VAL A 4 -19.89 7.95 -22.11
N ASP A 5 -19.82 7.61 -23.40
CA ASP A 5 -19.36 6.29 -23.79
C ASP A 5 -17.81 6.25 -23.68
N CYS A 6 -17.32 5.46 -22.74
CA CYS A 6 -15.89 5.36 -22.49
C CYS A 6 -15.15 4.47 -23.52
N THR A 7 -15.89 3.83 -24.42
CA THR A 7 -15.32 3.01 -25.52
C THR A 7 -15.26 3.76 -26.85
N ASP A 8 -15.78 5.00 -26.87
CA ASP A 8 -15.77 5.87 -28.04
C ASP A 8 -14.78 7.03 -27.83
N GLU A 9 -13.82 7.15 -28.73
CA GLU A 9 -12.76 8.16 -28.65
C GLU A 9 -13.33 9.58 -28.73
N GLU A 10 -14.31 9.81 -29.62
CA GLU A 10 -14.89 11.15 -29.83
C GLU A 10 -15.64 11.60 -28.59
N SER A 11 -16.42 10.72 -27.98
CA SER A 11 -17.11 10.97 -26.70
C SER A 11 -16.15 11.36 -25.57
N LEU A 12 -15.01 10.66 -25.45
CA LEU A 12 -13.99 10.98 -24.46
C LEU A 12 -13.28 12.31 -24.78
N ARG A 13 -13.06 12.62 -26.04
CA ARG A 13 -12.46 13.88 -26.50
C ARG A 13 -13.39 15.06 -26.22
N GLU A 14 -14.67 14.97 -26.60
CA GLU A 14 -15.69 15.99 -26.31
C GLU A 14 -15.91 16.21 -24.80
N ALA A 15 -15.76 15.16 -24.03
CA ALA A 15 -15.80 15.25 -22.57
C ALA A 15 -14.57 15.93 -21.96
N GLY A 16 -13.51 16.17 -22.74
CA GLY A 16 -12.26 16.78 -22.31
C GLY A 16 -11.32 15.82 -21.59
N VAL A 17 -11.55 14.51 -21.66
CA VAL A 17 -10.72 13.49 -20.98
C VAL A 17 -9.30 13.46 -21.56
N LEU A 18 -9.17 13.60 -22.88
CA LEU A 18 -7.89 13.56 -23.58
C LEU A 18 -7.02 14.81 -23.39
N ASP A 19 -7.59 15.87 -22.81
CA ASP A 19 -6.85 17.08 -22.43
C ASP A 19 -6.31 17.05 -21.01
N MET A 20 -6.62 16.00 -20.23
CA MET A 20 -6.19 15.86 -18.84
C MET A 20 -4.75 15.36 -18.75
N GLY A 21 -4.01 15.78 -17.70
CA GLY A 21 -2.66 15.27 -17.45
C GLY A 21 -2.66 13.84 -16.90
N THR A 22 -3.69 13.45 -16.14
CA THR A 22 -3.86 12.12 -15.54
C THR A 22 -5.29 11.65 -15.75
N VAL A 23 -5.45 10.40 -16.16
CA VAL A 23 -6.73 9.70 -16.29
C VAL A 23 -6.75 8.49 -15.38
N VAL A 24 -7.87 8.32 -14.65
CA VAL A 24 -8.08 7.15 -13.81
C VAL A 24 -9.23 6.32 -14.37
N VAL A 25 -8.95 5.14 -14.87
CA VAL A 25 -9.93 4.16 -15.33
C VAL A 25 -10.32 3.28 -14.13
N ALA A 26 -11.35 3.72 -13.40
CA ALA A 26 -11.79 3.07 -12.17
C ALA A 26 -12.77 1.91 -12.41
N MET A 27 -13.39 1.87 -13.60
CA MET A 27 -14.24 0.75 -14.00
C MET A 27 -13.40 -0.51 -14.25
N SER A 28 -13.98 -1.64 -13.98
CA SER A 28 -13.34 -2.92 -14.20
C SER A 28 -14.23 -3.93 -14.90
N GLU A 29 -15.48 -3.57 -15.10
CA GLU A 29 -16.46 -4.34 -15.86
C GLU A 29 -17.32 -3.40 -16.72
N PRO A 30 -17.58 -3.76 -17.98
CA PRO A 30 -16.95 -4.89 -18.67
C PRO A 30 -15.45 -4.67 -18.91
N ILE A 31 -14.67 -5.76 -18.90
CA ILE A 31 -13.19 -5.72 -19.05
C ILE A 31 -12.78 -5.03 -20.36
N GLU A 32 -13.51 -5.28 -21.45
CA GLU A 32 -13.27 -4.70 -22.76
C GLU A 32 -13.34 -3.17 -22.72
N ALA A 33 -14.32 -2.62 -22.03
CA ALA A 33 -14.49 -1.17 -21.88
C ALA A 33 -13.34 -0.53 -21.10
N SER A 34 -12.89 -1.21 -20.04
CA SER A 34 -11.72 -0.77 -19.24
C SER A 34 -10.44 -0.73 -20.10
N ILE A 35 -10.20 -1.77 -20.89
CA ILE A 35 -9.04 -1.86 -21.79
C ILE A 35 -9.13 -0.80 -22.87
N THR A 36 -10.29 -0.65 -23.53
CA THR A 36 -10.53 0.33 -24.60
C THR A 36 -10.34 1.76 -24.09
N ALA A 37 -10.94 2.12 -22.96
CA ALA A 37 -10.77 3.44 -22.37
C ALA A 37 -9.30 3.74 -22.00
N THR A 38 -8.57 2.74 -21.52
CA THR A 38 -7.14 2.86 -21.24
C THR A 38 -6.33 3.10 -22.51
N LEU A 39 -6.61 2.34 -23.56
CA LEU A 39 -5.94 2.49 -24.86
C LEU A 39 -6.22 3.87 -25.47
N ILE A 40 -7.48 4.29 -25.52
CA ILE A 40 -7.87 5.60 -26.04
C ILE A 40 -7.14 6.72 -25.28
N ALA A 41 -7.18 6.68 -23.95
CA ALA A 41 -6.52 7.71 -23.14
C ALA A 41 -5.02 7.79 -23.41
N LYS A 42 -4.37 6.66 -23.76
CA LYS A 42 -2.91 6.60 -23.92
C LYS A 42 -2.43 6.83 -25.34
N ASP A 43 -3.17 6.36 -26.34
CA ASP A 43 -2.70 6.24 -27.73
C ASP A 43 -3.47 7.13 -28.73
N SER A 44 -4.49 7.87 -28.30
CA SER A 44 -5.23 8.75 -29.20
C SER A 44 -4.38 9.90 -29.72
N GLU A 45 -4.55 10.22 -31.00
CA GLU A 45 -3.84 11.33 -31.65
C GLU A 45 -4.15 12.67 -30.94
N GLY A 46 -3.10 13.40 -30.60
CA GLY A 46 -3.22 14.68 -29.91
C GLY A 46 -3.61 14.60 -28.43
N THR A 47 -3.61 13.41 -27.82
CA THR A 47 -3.84 13.27 -26.39
C THR A 47 -2.77 14.02 -25.58
N ARG A 48 -3.19 14.68 -24.49
CA ARG A 48 -2.31 15.31 -23.50
C ARG A 48 -2.12 14.46 -22.25
N VAL A 49 -2.72 13.27 -22.21
CA VAL A 49 -2.65 12.37 -21.06
C VAL A 49 -1.23 11.85 -20.89
N ARG A 50 -0.63 12.18 -19.76
CA ARG A 50 0.72 11.74 -19.39
C ARG A 50 0.70 10.47 -18.57
N GLN A 51 -0.33 10.30 -17.75
CA GLN A 51 -0.45 9.18 -16.83
C GLN A 51 -1.85 8.57 -16.89
N VAL A 52 -1.89 7.24 -17.07
CA VAL A 52 -3.12 6.45 -16.99
C VAL A 52 -2.99 5.45 -15.84
N ILE A 53 -3.91 5.55 -14.89
CA ILE A 53 -4.03 4.62 -13.77
C ILE A 53 -5.29 3.79 -14.01
N ALA A 54 -5.17 2.47 -14.03
CA ALA A 54 -6.29 1.58 -14.29
C ALA A 54 -6.51 0.57 -13.16
N ARG A 55 -7.79 0.19 -12.96
CA ARG A 55 -8.17 -0.84 -12.00
C ARG A 55 -8.31 -2.19 -12.68
N ALA A 56 -7.64 -3.21 -12.13
CA ALA A 56 -7.76 -4.60 -12.57
C ALA A 56 -8.65 -5.42 -11.63
N THR A 57 -9.27 -6.47 -12.17
CA THR A 57 -10.06 -7.47 -11.44
C THR A 57 -9.42 -8.87 -11.44
N SER A 58 -8.42 -9.10 -12.31
CA SER A 58 -7.69 -10.35 -12.42
C SER A 58 -6.25 -10.11 -12.88
N GLU A 59 -5.39 -11.11 -12.72
CA GLU A 59 -4.01 -11.04 -13.20
C GLU A 59 -3.93 -10.88 -14.72
N LEU A 60 -4.84 -11.54 -15.45
CA LEU A 60 -4.89 -11.40 -16.91
C LEU A 60 -5.30 -9.98 -17.29
N HIS A 61 -6.32 -9.42 -16.63
CA HIS A 61 -6.75 -8.04 -16.84
C HIS A 61 -5.62 -7.05 -16.53
N GLU A 62 -4.87 -7.25 -15.45
CA GLU A 62 -3.69 -6.44 -15.11
C GLU A 62 -2.63 -6.48 -16.22
N LYS A 63 -2.34 -7.67 -16.76
CA LYS A 63 -1.41 -7.83 -17.88
C LYS A 63 -1.88 -7.13 -19.15
N MET A 64 -3.17 -7.20 -19.45
CA MET A 64 -3.77 -6.51 -20.60
C MET A 64 -3.66 -4.99 -20.45
N LEU A 65 -4.06 -4.43 -19.30
CA LEU A 65 -3.97 -3.00 -19.02
C LEU A 65 -2.54 -2.46 -19.14
N LYS A 66 -1.55 -3.20 -18.61
CA LYS A 66 -0.14 -2.85 -18.79
C LYS A 66 0.29 -2.87 -20.25
N ARG A 67 -0.20 -3.85 -21.04
CA ARG A 67 0.10 -3.98 -22.45
C ARG A 67 -0.47 -2.84 -23.31
N VAL A 68 -1.66 -2.33 -22.95
CA VAL A 68 -2.29 -1.21 -23.66
C VAL A 68 -1.84 0.16 -23.11
N GLY A 69 -0.82 0.19 -22.25
CA GLY A 69 -0.13 1.42 -21.87
C GLY A 69 -0.54 2.04 -20.56
N ALA A 70 -1.28 1.35 -19.67
CA ALA A 70 -1.50 1.85 -18.32
C ALA A 70 -0.15 2.02 -17.59
N ASP A 71 0.12 3.23 -17.09
CA ASP A 71 1.34 3.55 -16.36
C ASP A 71 1.33 2.92 -14.95
N ARG A 72 0.15 2.78 -14.37
CA ARG A 72 -0.07 2.13 -13.09
C ARG A 72 -1.34 1.30 -13.12
N VAL A 73 -1.26 0.07 -12.66
CA VAL A 73 -2.44 -0.78 -12.48
C VAL A 73 -2.62 -1.05 -11.00
N ILE A 74 -3.84 -0.84 -10.51
CA ILE A 74 -4.25 -1.13 -9.13
C ILE A 74 -5.14 -2.36 -9.15
N PHE A 75 -4.85 -3.32 -8.28
CA PHE A 75 -5.63 -4.53 -8.11
C PHE A 75 -6.12 -4.61 -6.66
N PRO A 76 -7.24 -3.94 -6.32
CA PRO A 76 -7.68 -3.76 -4.94
C PRO A 76 -7.97 -5.07 -4.21
N SER A 77 -8.62 -6.03 -4.86
CA SER A 77 -8.95 -7.31 -4.25
C SER A 77 -7.71 -8.11 -3.83
N ARG A 78 -6.64 -8.06 -4.62
CA ARG A 78 -5.36 -8.67 -4.29
C ARG A 78 -4.72 -7.99 -3.09
N MET A 79 -4.66 -6.64 -3.10
CA MET A 79 -4.10 -5.86 -2.01
C MET A 79 -4.84 -6.11 -0.69
N GLN A 80 -6.17 -6.16 -0.73
CA GLN A 80 -6.98 -6.47 0.45
C GLN A 80 -6.81 -7.92 0.92
N GLY A 81 -6.70 -8.88 -0.01
CA GLY A 81 -6.43 -10.27 0.33
C GLY A 81 -5.07 -10.47 0.99
N GLU A 82 -4.03 -9.83 0.47
CA GLU A 82 -2.69 -9.83 1.06
C GLU A 82 -2.69 -9.21 2.47
N ARG A 83 -3.39 -8.08 2.65
CA ARG A 83 -3.55 -7.43 3.95
C ARG A 83 -4.26 -8.34 4.95
N LEU A 84 -5.42 -8.88 4.57
CA LEU A 84 -6.17 -9.80 5.43
C LEU A 84 -5.34 -11.04 5.80
N GLY A 85 -4.60 -11.60 4.84
CA GLY A 85 -3.70 -12.72 5.10
C GLY A 85 -2.65 -12.39 6.17
N LEU A 86 -2.05 -11.20 6.09
CA LEU A 86 -1.09 -10.73 7.10
C LEU A 86 -1.75 -10.51 8.46
N GLU A 87 -2.93 -9.91 8.52
CA GLU A 87 -3.70 -9.71 9.76
C GLU A 87 -4.03 -11.04 10.47
N LEU A 88 -4.35 -12.08 9.70
CA LEU A 88 -4.67 -13.40 10.25
C LEU A 88 -3.43 -14.14 10.78
N VAL A 89 -2.28 -13.97 10.13
CA VAL A 89 -1.03 -14.63 10.53
C VAL A 89 -0.31 -13.84 11.63
N ARG A 90 -0.43 -12.52 11.63
CA ARG A 90 0.23 -11.60 12.58
C ARG A 90 -0.78 -10.62 13.19
N PRO A 91 -1.56 -11.05 14.21
CA PRO A 91 -2.64 -10.24 14.78
C PRO A 91 -2.18 -8.91 15.40
N ASN A 92 -0.91 -8.81 15.79
CA ASN A 92 -0.32 -7.60 16.34
C ASN A 92 0.15 -6.60 15.26
N LEU A 93 0.22 -7.01 13.98
CA LEU A 93 0.60 -6.12 12.89
C LEU A 93 -0.57 -5.19 12.51
N MET A 94 -0.37 -3.89 12.68
CA MET A 94 -1.36 -2.87 12.35
C MET A 94 -1.17 -2.33 10.93
N GLU A 95 0.06 -1.94 10.60
CA GLU A 95 0.41 -1.39 9.29
C GLU A 95 1.81 -1.83 8.87
N ARG A 96 2.02 -1.94 7.56
CA ARG A 96 3.31 -2.25 6.97
C ARG A 96 3.58 -1.39 5.76
N LEU A 97 4.75 -0.73 5.77
CA LEU A 97 5.27 0.04 4.65
C LEU A 97 6.53 -0.65 4.10
N ALA A 98 6.45 -1.21 2.91
CA ALA A 98 7.61 -1.74 2.21
C ALA A 98 8.51 -0.59 1.74
N LEU A 99 9.79 -0.65 2.04
CA LEU A 99 10.81 0.29 1.57
C LEU A 99 11.47 -0.24 0.30
N ASP A 100 11.75 -1.53 0.28
CA ASP A 100 12.24 -2.28 -0.87
C ASP A 100 11.80 -3.76 -0.74
N GLU A 101 12.39 -4.66 -1.55
CA GLU A 101 12.06 -6.09 -1.54
C GLU A 101 12.38 -6.79 -0.20
N LYS A 102 13.29 -6.24 0.61
CA LYS A 102 13.80 -6.86 1.84
C LYS A 102 13.51 -6.07 3.10
N HIS A 103 13.33 -4.76 3.00
CA HIS A 103 13.20 -3.87 4.15
C HIS A 103 11.80 -3.29 4.24
N CYS A 104 11.29 -3.21 5.46
CA CYS A 104 10.01 -2.55 5.72
C CYS A 104 10.01 -1.84 7.08
N ILE A 105 9.04 -0.95 7.22
CA ILE A 105 8.61 -0.39 8.49
C ILE A 105 7.31 -1.08 8.86
N GLU A 106 7.20 -1.52 10.11
CA GLU A 106 5.99 -2.12 10.65
C GLU A 106 5.53 -1.35 11.88
N GLU A 107 4.24 -1.11 11.95
CA GLU A 107 3.55 -0.66 13.14
C GLU A 107 2.88 -1.88 13.77
N ILE A 108 3.27 -2.20 14.99
CA ILE A 108 2.76 -3.36 15.73
C ILE A 108 2.22 -2.93 17.09
N LYS A 109 1.20 -3.62 17.59
CA LYS A 109 0.85 -3.56 19.01
C LYS A 109 1.99 -4.13 19.81
N VAL A 110 2.28 -3.50 20.95
CA VAL A 110 3.34 -3.99 21.84
C VAL A 110 3.01 -5.41 22.30
N PRO A 111 3.89 -6.39 21.99
CA PRO A 111 3.69 -7.78 22.38
C PRO A 111 3.76 -7.94 23.91
N GLU A 112 3.00 -8.89 24.46
CA GLU A 112 2.96 -9.17 25.88
C GLU A 112 4.36 -9.32 26.53
N PRO A 113 5.34 -10.05 25.92
CA PRO A 113 6.70 -10.18 26.48
C PRO A 113 7.48 -8.86 26.57
N PHE A 114 7.03 -7.79 25.92
CA PHE A 114 7.68 -6.48 25.94
C PHE A 114 7.05 -5.51 26.92
N MET A 115 5.84 -5.80 27.39
CA MET A 115 5.11 -4.93 28.32
C MET A 115 5.86 -4.75 29.65
N GLY A 116 5.84 -3.54 30.16
CA GLY A 116 6.53 -3.15 31.40
C GLY A 116 8.05 -3.06 31.28
N ARG A 117 8.63 -3.27 30.11
CA ARG A 117 10.08 -3.24 29.92
C ARG A 117 10.50 -1.99 29.14
N SER A 118 11.69 -1.49 29.47
CA SER A 118 12.28 -0.38 28.73
C SER A 118 12.90 -0.83 27.41
N LEU A 119 13.02 0.07 26.44
CA LEU A 119 13.71 -0.20 25.18
C LEU A 119 15.18 -0.61 25.39
N ARG A 120 15.81 -0.11 26.48
CA ARG A 120 17.16 -0.52 26.90
C ARG A 120 17.21 -2.00 27.28
N ASP A 121 16.27 -2.45 28.12
CA ASP A 121 16.23 -3.84 28.60
C ASP A 121 15.87 -4.81 27.48
N LEU A 122 15.03 -4.41 26.57
CA LEU A 122 14.66 -5.20 25.39
C LEU A 122 15.80 -5.30 24.38
N ASN A 123 16.63 -4.27 24.26
CA ASN A 123 17.76 -4.18 23.34
C ASN A 123 17.43 -4.73 21.93
N LEU A 124 16.31 -4.23 21.36
CA LEU A 124 15.69 -4.77 20.14
C LEU A 124 16.66 -4.79 18.95
N ARG A 125 17.55 -3.80 18.89
CA ARG A 125 18.57 -3.75 17.85
C ARG A 125 19.56 -4.94 17.91
N LYS A 126 19.97 -5.35 19.11
CA LYS A 126 20.88 -6.47 19.29
C LYS A 126 20.19 -7.81 19.16
N ASN A 127 18.99 -7.93 19.75
CA ASN A 127 18.30 -9.20 19.88
C ASN A 127 17.51 -9.58 18.61
N PHE A 128 16.96 -8.59 17.90
CA PHE A 128 16.07 -8.80 16.75
C PHE A 128 16.54 -8.06 15.49
N ARG A 129 17.63 -7.29 15.55
CA ARG A 129 18.16 -6.48 14.42
C ARG A 129 17.19 -5.44 13.88
N VAL A 130 16.27 -4.97 14.70
CA VAL A 130 15.29 -3.95 14.35
C VAL A 130 15.59 -2.62 15.02
N ASN A 131 15.26 -1.53 14.33
CA ASN A 131 15.36 -0.19 14.88
C ASN A 131 13.97 0.30 15.27
N VAL A 132 13.85 0.88 16.46
CA VAL A 132 12.61 1.53 16.92
C VAL A 132 12.59 2.96 16.40
N LEU A 133 11.54 3.30 15.66
CA LEU A 133 11.31 4.64 15.12
C LEU A 133 10.37 5.45 16.01
N ALA A 134 9.32 4.81 16.55
CA ALA A 134 8.38 5.44 17.49
C ALA A 134 7.80 4.39 18.43
N ALA A 135 7.33 4.84 19.60
CA ALA A 135 6.62 4.02 20.57
C ALA A 135 5.69 4.87 21.42
N GLY A 136 4.59 4.29 21.90
CA GLY A 136 3.63 4.96 22.77
C GLY A 136 2.17 4.67 22.43
N PRO A 137 1.22 5.37 23.07
CA PRO A 137 -0.19 5.24 22.76
C PRO A 137 -0.48 5.73 21.33
N GLN A 138 -1.48 5.14 20.68
CA GLN A 138 -1.85 5.48 19.28
C GLN A 138 -2.14 6.97 19.06
N SER A 139 -2.64 7.66 20.09
CA SER A 139 -2.96 9.10 20.03
C SER A 139 -1.74 10.00 20.21
N ASP A 140 -0.62 9.48 20.74
CA ASP A 140 0.56 10.27 21.11
C ASP A 140 1.84 9.43 21.05
N LEU A 141 2.27 9.12 19.81
CA LEU A 141 3.50 8.38 19.56
C LEU A 141 4.74 9.26 19.79
N THR A 142 5.62 8.80 20.66
CA THR A 142 6.95 9.40 20.84
C THR A 142 7.87 8.94 19.72
N VAL A 143 8.26 9.84 18.83
CA VAL A 143 9.25 9.58 17.77
C VAL A 143 10.66 9.61 18.35
N ASN A 144 11.52 8.68 17.94
CA ASN A 144 12.87 8.49 18.49
C ASN A 144 12.84 8.36 20.02
N PRO A 145 12.09 7.40 20.58
CA PRO A 145 11.93 7.28 22.01
C PRO A 145 13.27 7.04 22.70
N PRO A 146 13.48 7.61 23.89
CA PRO A 146 14.72 7.38 24.63
C PRO A 146 14.83 5.91 25.08
N ALA A 147 16.02 5.44 25.32
CA ALA A 147 16.28 4.06 25.74
C ALA A 147 15.56 3.67 27.04
N SER A 148 15.21 4.66 27.88
CA SER A 148 14.44 4.49 29.11
C SER A 148 12.92 4.43 28.89
N HIS A 149 12.42 4.62 27.65
CA HIS A 149 10.99 4.54 27.34
C HIS A 149 10.47 3.13 27.64
N VAL A 150 9.44 3.07 28.49
CA VAL A 150 8.80 1.81 28.88
C VAL A 150 7.61 1.53 27.97
N LEU A 151 7.51 0.32 27.46
CA LEU A 151 6.40 -0.13 26.64
C LEU A 151 5.28 -0.62 27.55
N GLU A 152 4.06 -0.14 27.31
CA GLU A 152 2.89 -0.48 28.09
C GLU A 152 1.84 -1.23 27.26
N GLU A 153 0.87 -1.84 27.93
CA GLU A 153 -0.26 -2.48 27.28
C GLU A 153 -1.04 -1.47 26.43
N GLY A 154 -1.43 -1.87 25.23
CA GLY A 154 -2.14 -1.01 24.28
C GLY A 154 -1.27 0.01 23.55
N HIS A 155 0.02 0.11 23.87
CA HIS A 155 0.96 0.92 23.11
C HIS A 155 1.23 0.32 21.73
N LEU A 156 1.60 1.19 20.79
CA LEU A 156 2.14 0.84 19.49
C LEU A 156 3.66 0.95 19.50
N LEU A 157 4.28 0.13 18.67
CA LEU A 157 5.71 0.13 18.42
C LEU A 157 5.94 0.18 16.91
N VAL A 158 6.58 1.25 16.45
CA VAL A 158 6.96 1.39 15.04
C VAL A 158 8.41 0.98 14.89
N VAL A 159 8.64 -0.05 14.13
CA VAL A 159 9.96 -0.68 13.94
C VAL A 159 10.35 -0.75 12.47
N MET A 160 11.64 -0.68 12.20
CA MET A 160 12.22 -0.82 10.87
C MET A 160 13.29 -1.93 10.88
N GLY A 161 13.25 -2.78 9.87
CA GLY A 161 14.22 -3.86 9.73
C GLY A 161 14.04 -4.66 8.45
N VAL A 162 14.81 -5.74 8.35
CA VAL A 162 14.62 -6.75 7.31
C VAL A 162 13.36 -7.56 7.65
N VAL A 163 12.60 -7.94 6.64
CA VAL A 163 11.33 -8.69 6.79
C VAL A 163 11.50 -9.92 7.69
N ASP A 164 12.56 -10.72 7.46
CA ASP A 164 12.82 -11.94 8.22
C ASP A 164 13.14 -11.65 9.71
N ASP A 165 13.78 -10.54 10.01
CA ASP A 165 14.10 -10.14 11.38
C ASP A 165 12.87 -9.61 12.12
N LEU A 166 11.99 -8.88 11.41
CA LEU A 166 10.72 -8.40 11.94
C LEU A 166 9.74 -9.54 12.25
N GLN A 167 9.77 -10.62 11.46
CA GLN A 167 8.97 -11.83 11.71
C GLN A 167 9.39 -12.61 12.96
N ARG A 168 10.57 -12.34 13.52
CA ARG A 168 11.04 -12.95 14.78
C ARG A 168 10.59 -12.20 16.02
N LEU A 169 9.98 -11.04 15.86
CA LEU A 169 9.37 -10.34 16.98
C LEU A 169 8.25 -11.21 17.57
N PRO A 170 8.12 -11.27 18.90
CA PRO A 170 7.05 -12.05 19.52
C PRO A 170 5.68 -11.54 19.05
N GLU A 171 4.77 -12.47 18.91
CA GLU A 171 3.36 -12.20 18.66
C GLU A 171 2.60 -12.05 19.98
N ILE A 172 1.33 -11.65 19.91
CA ILE A 172 0.47 -11.48 21.11
C ILE A 172 0.25 -12.85 21.76
#